data_3dc33c22b3916012d8e19b136622c284
#
_entry.id   3dc33c22b3916012d8e19b136622c284
#
_cell.length_a   1.000
_cell.length_b   1.000
_cell.length_c   1.000
_cell.angle_alpha   90.00
_cell.angle_beta   90.00
_cell.angle_gamma   90.00
#
_symmetry.space_group_name_H-M   'P 1'
#
loop_
_entity.id
_entity.type
_entity.pdbx_description
1 polymer ?
#
loop_
_entity_poly.entity_id
_entity_poly.type
_entity_poly.pdbx_seq_one_letter_code
_entity_poly.pdbx_strand_id
1 'polypeptide(L)'
;QCVNALAALTITTALVLHALSRDLLFVAVFMIGCARAFEMPTAHSLVPSLVAPKLLARAVAAWTSANQVAVICGPALGGVIYALNPIIVSALCAAFFVTSVTLLAFVRPRGQAERREPPTLRSALIGFEFIRHRRRLLGVITLDLFAVLLGGATALLPIYAKDILNS
;
A
#
# COMPACT_ATOMS: atom_id res chain seq x y z
N GLN A 1 3.33 4.48 -7.18
CA GLN A 1 3.92 5.60 -6.39
C GLN A 1 3.49 6.98 -6.92
N CYS A 2 3.48 7.24 -8.23
CA CYS A 2 3.05 8.53 -8.79
C CYS A 2 1.62 8.92 -8.37
N VAL A 3 0.69 7.98 -8.37
CA VAL A 3 -0.70 8.23 -7.93
C VAL A 3 -0.75 8.61 -6.46
N ASN A 4 0.01 7.91 -5.61
CA ASN A 4 0.10 8.22 -4.18
C ASN A 4 0.71 9.61 -3.94
N ALA A 5 1.76 9.97 -4.71
CA ALA A 5 2.38 11.30 -4.64
C ALA A 5 1.40 12.40 -5.07
N LEU A 6 0.67 12.21 -6.17
CA LEU A 6 -0.34 13.16 -6.64
C LEU A 6 -1.47 13.33 -5.62
N ALA A 7 -1.99 12.24 -5.08
CA ALA A 7 -3.05 12.29 -4.07
C ALA A 7 -2.58 13.03 -2.80
N ALA A 8 -1.36 12.74 -2.33
CA ALA A 8 -0.79 13.43 -1.18
C ALA A 8 -0.57 14.93 -1.43
N LEU A 9 -0.06 15.30 -2.60
CA LEU A 9 0.09 16.70 -3.01
C LEU A 9 -1.26 17.41 -3.10
N THR A 10 -2.28 16.76 -3.66
CA THR A 10 -3.63 17.33 -3.77
C THR A 10 -4.23 17.58 -2.39
N ILE A 11 -4.09 16.64 -1.45
CA ILE A 11 -4.56 16.82 -0.07
C ILE A 11 -3.79 17.96 0.61
N THR A 12 -2.46 18.02 0.45
CA THR A 12 -1.63 19.07 1.06
C THR A 12 -2.01 20.45 0.54
N THR A 13 -2.16 20.60 -0.78
CA THR A 13 -2.56 21.87 -1.39
C THR A 13 -3.96 22.31 -0.96
N ALA A 14 -4.90 21.35 -0.90
CA ALA A 14 -6.26 21.64 -0.44
C ALA A 14 -6.30 22.06 1.05
N LEU A 15 -5.45 21.48 1.90
CA LEU A 15 -5.31 21.89 3.29
C LEU A 15 -4.74 23.30 3.42
N VAL A 16 -3.70 23.63 2.65
CA VAL A 16 -3.08 24.98 2.66
C VAL A 16 -4.03 26.04 2.17
N LEU A 17 -4.82 25.73 1.15
CA LEU A 17 -5.81 26.66 0.57
C LEU A 17 -7.13 26.71 1.34
N HIS A 18 -7.27 25.98 2.45
CA HIS A 18 -8.52 25.82 3.20
C HIS A 18 -9.71 25.38 2.32
N ALA A 19 -9.42 24.69 1.20
CA ALA A 19 -10.38 24.22 0.20
C ALA A 19 -10.66 22.72 0.31
N LEU A 20 -10.37 22.10 1.48
CA LEU A 20 -10.56 20.69 1.70
C LEU A 20 -12.05 20.35 1.72
N SER A 21 -12.55 19.72 0.65
CA SER A 21 -13.91 19.20 0.58
C SER A 21 -13.97 17.72 0.93
N ARG A 22 -15.14 17.28 1.43
CA ARG A 22 -15.37 15.86 1.71
C ARG A 22 -15.19 15.00 0.46
N ASP A 23 -15.70 15.45 -0.68
CA ASP A 23 -15.66 14.72 -1.94
C ASP A 23 -14.22 14.55 -2.45
N LEU A 24 -13.40 15.59 -2.30
CA LEU A 24 -11.97 15.53 -2.64
C LEU A 24 -11.23 14.48 -1.80
N LEU A 25 -11.55 14.41 -0.50
CA LEU A 25 -10.98 13.38 0.37
C LEU A 25 -11.38 11.97 -0.07
N PHE A 26 -12.66 11.73 -0.38
CA PHE A 26 -13.11 10.44 -0.86
C PHE A 26 -12.42 10.03 -2.16
N VAL A 27 -12.31 10.94 -3.12
CA VAL A 27 -11.61 10.67 -4.39
C VAL A 27 -10.13 10.37 -4.13
N ALA A 28 -9.45 11.15 -3.31
CA ALA A 28 -8.04 10.94 -2.99
C ALA A 28 -7.80 9.59 -2.31
N VAL A 29 -8.61 9.22 -1.31
CA VAL A 29 -8.53 7.94 -0.61
C VAL A 29 -8.83 6.78 -1.54
N PHE A 30 -9.82 6.91 -2.42
CA PHE A 30 -10.13 5.89 -3.43
C PHE A 30 -8.94 5.68 -4.38
N MET A 31 -8.34 6.76 -4.88
CA MET A 31 -7.17 6.70 -5.76
C MET A 31 -5.96 6.04 -5.07
N ILE A 32 -5.72 6.37 -3.80
CA ILE A 32 -4.68 5.72 -2.99
C ILE A 32 -4.98 4.23 -2.82
N GLY A 33 -6.23 3.87 -2.55
CA GLY A 33 -6.65 2.46 -2.44
C GLY A 33 -6.41 1.67 -3.73
N CYS A 34 -6.78 2.23 -4.87
CA CYS A 34 -6.51 1.63 -6.17
C CYS A 34 -5.01 1.47 -6.44
N ALA A 35 -4.21 2.51 -6.14
CA ALA A 35 -2.76 2.45 -6.31
C ALA A 35 -2.12 1.35 -5.44
N ARG A 36 -2.54 1.24 -4.19
CA ARG A 36 -2.06 0.21 -3.25
C ARG A 36 -2.39 -1.21 -3.69
N ALA A 37 -3.53 -1.43 -4.32
CA ALA A 37 -3.91 -2.75 -4.84
C ALA A 37 -2.89 -3.29 -5.87
N PHE A 38 -2.24 -2.41 -6.63
CA PHE A 38 -1.21 -2.77 -7.60
C PHE A 38 0.22 -2.71 -7.03
N GLU A 39 0.44 -1.94 -5.98
CA GLU A 39 1.76 -1.72 -5.39
C GLU A 39 2.34 -2.99 -4.76
N MET A 40 1.54 -3.70 -3.97
CA MET A 40 1.99 -4.90 -3.26
C MET A 40 2.43 -6.03 -4.21
N PRO A 41 1.62 -6.47 -5.20
CA PRO A 41 2.05 -7.51 -6.12
C PRO A 41 3.25 -7.07 -6.98
N THR A 42 3.34 -5.78 -7.32
CA THR A 42 4.47 -5.23 -8.07
C THR A 42 5.76 -5.27 -7.24
N ALA A 43 5.71 -4.88 -5.98
CA ALA A 43 6.87 -4.94 -5.09
C ALA A 43 7.39 -6.37 -4.91
N HIS A 44 6.49 -7.34 -4.71
CA HIS A 44 6.87 -8.75 -4.60
C HIS A 44 7.51 -9.33 -5.87
N SER A 45 7.14 -8.84 -7.05
CA SER A 45 7.73 -9.26 -8.32
C SER A 45 9.04 -8.54 -8.63
N LEU A 46 9.22 -7.31 -8.13
CA LEU A 46 10.38 -6.48 -8.41
C LEU A 46 11.59 -6.90 -7.57
N VAL A 47 11.41 -7.21 -6.29
CA VAL A 47 12.51 -7.57 -5.38
C VAL A 47 13.39 -8.71 -5.94
N PRO A 48 12.86 -9.82 -6.47
CA PRO A 48 13.69 -10.88 -7.06
C PRO A 48 14.48 -10.45 -8.29
N SER A 49 13.98 -9.47 -9.05
CA SER A 49 14.66 -8.99 -10.26
C SER A 49 15.81 -8.00 -10.00
N LEU A 50 15.87 -7.45 -8.79
CA LEU A 50 16.87 -6.46 -8.40
C LEU A 50 18.11 -7.07 -7.74
N VAL A 51 18.00 -8.26 -7.15
CA VAL A 51 19.05 -8.88 -6.35
C VAL A 51 19.49 -10.22 -6.90
N ALA A 52 20.76 -10.56 -6.69
CA ALA A 52 21.26 -11.89 -7.05
C ALA A 52 20.56 -12.99 -6.23
N PRO A 53 20.34 -14.19 -6.78
CA PRO A 53 19.65 -15.29 -6.10
C PRO A 53 20.18 -15.60 -4.70
N LYS A 54 21.49 -15.48 -4.51
CA LYS A 54 22.16 -15.71 -3.21
C LYS A 54 21.78 -14.69 -2.13
N LEU A 55 21.33 -13.50 -2.52
CA LEU A 55 20.97 -12.42 -1.60
C LEU A 55 19.45 -12.26 -1.46
N LEU A 56 18.66 -13.03 -2.20
CA LEU A 56 17.21 -12.89 -2.26
C LEU A 56 16.56 -13.01 -0.88
N ALA A 57 16.91 -14.02 -0.11
CA ALA A 57 16.35 -14.22 1.23
C ALA A 57 16.65 -13.02 2.15
N ARG A 58 17.86 -12.48 2.09
CA ARG A 58 18.26 -11.31 2.88
C ARG A 58 17.54 -10.04 2.44
N ALA A 59 17.37 -9.85 1.13
CA ALA A 59 16.65 -8.70 0.56
C ALA A 59 15.16 -8.73 0.94
N VAL A 60 14.53 -9.90 0.84
CA VAL A 60 13.13 -10.09 1.25
C VAL A 60 12.98 -9.84 2.75
N ALA A 61 13.86 -10.39 3.57
CA ALA A 61 13.83 -10.15 5.01
C ALA A 61 13.97 -8.66 5.37
N ALA A 62 14.94 -7.97 4.75
CA ALA A 62 15.15 -6.54 4.98
C ALA A 62 13.94 -5.70 4.56
N TRP A 63 13.36 -6.01 3.39
CA TRP A 63 12.16 -5.32 2.90
C TRP A 63 10.95 -5.55 3.82
N THR A 64 10.72 -6.80 4.24
CA THR A 64 9.62 -7.14 5.15
C THR A 64 9.80 -6.46 6.50
N SER A 65 11.01 -6.46 7.06
CA SER A 65 11.30 -5.80 8.33
C SER A 65 11.08 -4.29 8.24
N ALA A 66 11.56 -3.65 7.19
CA ALA A 66 11.35 -2.21 6.97
C ALA A 66 9.86 -1.87 6.84
N ASN A 67 9.10 -2.70 6.10
CA ASN A 67 7.67 -2.53 5.97
C ASN A 67 6.94 -2.68 7.31
N GLN A 68 7.34 -3.67 8.12
CA GLN A 68 6.73 -3.88 9.44
C GLN A 68 7.01 -2.72 10.40
N VAL A 69 8.24 -2.21 10.41
CA VAL A 69 8.60 -1.00 11.17
C VAL A 69 7.76 0.20 10.73
N ALA A 70 7.59 0.40 9.42
CA ALA A 70 6.76 1.48 8.89
C ALA A 70 5.28 1.36 9.30
N VAL A 71 4.73 0.14 9.29
CA VAL A 71 3.33 -0.12 9.71
C VAL A 71 3.12 0.16 11.19
N ILE A 72 4.10 -0.13 12.04
CA ILE A 72 4.01 0.09 13.49
C ILE A 72 4.29 1.57 13.84
N CYS A 73 5.40 2.11 13.34
CA CYS A 73 5.85 3.46 13.69
C CYS A 73 5.08 4.56 12.94
N GLY A 74 4.58 4.26 11.73
CA GLY A 74 3.88 5.23 10.89
C GLY A 74 2.69 5.88 11.57
N PRO A 75 1.71 5.13 12.05
CA PRO A 75 0.55 5.70 12.75
C PRO A 75 0.91 6.45 14.02
N ALA A 76 1.89 5.95 14.80
CA ALA A 76 2.33 6.60 16.02
C ALA A 76 2.96 7.98 15.75
N LEU A 77 3.93 8.03 14.83
CA LEU A 77 4.57 9.28 14.43
C LEU A 77 3.60 10.22 13.71
N GLY A 78 2.79 9.66 12.81
CA GLY A 78 1.77 10.42 12.08
C GLY A 78 0.76 11.06 13.03
N GLY A 79 0.29 10.34 14.04
CA GLY A 79 -0.64 10.86 15.05
C GLY A 79 -0.05 11.99 15.89
N VAL A 80 1.18 11.84 16.36
CA VAL A 80 1.88 12.88 17.13
C VAL A 80 2.06 14.15 16.30
N ILE A 81 2.54 14.03 15.06
CA ILE A 81 2.76 15.18 14.17
C ILE A 81 1.42 15.83 13.78
N TYR A 82 0.39 15.00 13.56
CA TYR A 82 -0.96 15.47 13.24
C TYR A 82 -1.54 16.33 14.37
N ALA A 83 -1.32 15.94 15.62
CA ALA A 83 -1.75 16.72 16.78
C ALA A 83 -1.09 18.09 16.86
N LEU A 84 0.13 18.24 16.31
CA LEU A 84 0.82 19.53 16.22
C LEU A 84 0.31 20.37 15.05
N ASN A 85 0.26 19.80 13.85
CA ASN A 85 -0.23 20.48 12.66
C ASN A 85 -0.56 19.49 11.52
N PRO A 86 -1.83 19.40 11.06
CA PRO A 86 -2.22 18.53 9.96
C PRO A 86 -1.51 18.80 8.64
N ILE A 87 -1.13 20.07 8.38
CA ILE A 87 -0.44 20.45 7.14
C ILE A 87 0.97 19.85 7.11
N ILE A 88 1.65 19.81 8.25
CA ILE A 88 3.01 19.24 8.33
C ILE A 88 2.99 17.76 7.99
N VAL A 89 2.01 16.99 8.51
CA VAL A 89 1.89 15.56 8.22
C VAL A 89 1.67 15.33 6.73
N SER A 90 0.72 16.04 6.13
CA SER A 90 0.40 15.88 4.71
C SER A 90 1.58 16.28 3.82
N ALA A 91 2.30 17.36 4.16
CA ALA A 91 3.49 17.79 3.44
C ALA A 91 4.64 16.77 3.55
N LEU A 92 4.87 16.19 4.72
CA LEU A 92 5.85 15.11 4.92
C LEU A 92 5.49 13.87 4.10
N CYS A 93 4.24 13.45 4.11
CA CYS A 93 3.79 12.33 3.29
C CYS A 93 4.02 12.61 1.79
N ALA A 94 3.66 13.80 1.32
CA ALA A 94 3.89 14.19 -0.06
C ALA A 94 5.39 14.18 -0.41
N ALA A 95 6.24 14.73 0.46
CA ALA A 95 7.70 14.74 0.28
C ALA A 95 8.27 13.31 0.22
N PHE A 96 7.83 12.41 1.08
CA PHE A 96 8.27 11.01 1.06
C PHE A 96 7.81 10.27 -0.21
N PHE A 97 6.58 10.50 -0.68
CA PHE A 97 6.12 9.89 -1.92
C PHE A 97 6.87 10.44 -3.14
N VAL A 98 7.12 11.74 -3.21
CA VAL A 98 7.94 12.35 -4.28
C VAL A 98 9.38 11.80 -4.25
N THR A 99 9.97 11.70 -3.07
CA THR A 99 11.30 11.10 -2.89
C THR A 99 11.31 9.64 -3.35
N SER A 100 10.27 8.87 -2.98
CA SER A 100 10.12 7.48 -3.40
C SER A 100 10.02 7.34 -4.92
N VAL A 101 9.24 8.21 -5.59
CA VAL A 101 9.13 8.22 -7.05
C VAL A 101 10.48 8.54 -7.70
N THR A 102 11.18 9.54 -7.20
CA THR A 102 12.50 9.92 -7.74
C THR A 102 13.54 8.81 -7.55
N LEU A 103 13.59 8.20 -6.37
CA LEU A 103 14.50 7.08 -6.13
C LEU A 103 14.17 5.87 -7.02
N LEU A 104 12.88 5.58 -7.21
CA LEU A 104 12.44 4.48 -8.06
C LEU A 104 12.82 4.71 -9.54
N ALA A 105 12.85 5.96 -10.01
CA ALA A 105 13.28 6.30 -11.36
C ALA A 105 14.77 5.99 -11.62
N PHE A 106 15.60 5.97 -10.57
CA PHE A 106 17.01 5.59 -10.66
C PHE A 106 17.25 4.07 -10.54
N VAL A 107 16.24 3.30 -10.12
CA VAL A 107 16.36 1.85 -9.99
C VAL A 107 16.41 1.21 -11.38
N ARG A 108 17.52 0.55 -11.70
CA ARG A 108 17.66 -0.23 -12.93
C ARG A 108 17.59 -1.72 -12.60
N PRO A 109 16.67 -2.48 -13.19
CA PRO A 109 16.64 -3.94 -13.03
C PRO A 109 17.96 -4.54 -13.53
N ARG A 110 18.60 -5.34 -12.69
CA ARG A 110 19.93 -5.95 -13.00
C ARG A 110 19.83 -7.23 -13.81
N GLY A 111 18.66 -7.82 -13.93
CA GLY A 111 18.43 -9.05 -14.68
C GLY A 111 17.58 -8.81 -15.90
N GLN A 112 17.76 -9.64 -16.93
CA GLN A 112 16.72 -9.84 -17.92
C GLN A 112 15.52 -10.33 -17.11
N ALA A 113 14.50 -9.47 -16.96
CA ALA A 113 13.19 -9.98 -16.60
C ALA A 113 12.95 -11.11 -17.59
N GLU A 114 12.99 -12.38 -17.11
CA GLU A 114 12.46 -13.46 -17.92
C GLU A 114 11.21 -12.88 -18.56
N ARG A 115 11.16 -12.87 -19.88
CA ARG A 115 10.02 -12.37 -20.65
C ARG A 115 8.82 -13.22 -20.23
N ARG A 116 8.29 -12.90 -19.05
CA ARG A 116 6.96 -13.38 -18.68
C ARG A 116 6.04 -12.73 -19.67
N GLU A 117 5.43 -13.55 -20.49
CA GLU A 117 4.40 -13.09 -21.41
C GLU A 117 3.48 -12.12 -20.65
N PRO A 118 3.11 -10.99 -21.28
CA PRO A 118 2.24 -10.03 -20.62
C PRO A 118 1.00 -10.77 -20.13
N PRO A 119 0.56 -10.50 -18.88
CA PRO A 119 -0.60 -11.15 -18.31
C PRO A 119 -1.81 -10.88 -19.22
N THR A 120 -2.14 -11.85 -20.02
CA THR A 120 -3.31 -11.81 -20.90
C THR A 120 -4.54 -12.10 -20.03
N LEU A 121 -5.69 -11.49 -20.32
CA LEU A 121 -6.96 -11.82 -19.66
C LEU A 121 -7.20 -13.34 -19.63
N ARG A 122 -6.74 -14.04 -20.65
CA ARG A 122 -6.77 -15.51 -20.73
C ARG A 122 -5.93 -16.17 -19.63
N SER A 123 -4.74 -15.66 -19.32
CA SER A 123 -3.90 -16.22 -18.23
C SER A 123 -4.49 -15.96 -16.85
N ALA A 124 -5.19 -14.84 -16.67
CA ALA A 124 -5.93 -14.56 -15.45
C ALA A 124 -7.13 -15.51 -15.28
N LEU A 125 -7.85 -15.79 -16.37
CA LEU A 125 -8.96 -16.77 -16.37
C LEU A 125 -8.49 -18.20 -16.10
N ILE A 126 -7.35 -18.59 -16.65
CA ILE A 126 -6.71 -19.90 -16.35
C ILE A 126 -6.34 -20.00 -14.88
N GLY A 127 -5.79 -18.92 -14.32
CA GLY A 127 -5.49 -18.84 -12.86
C GLY A 127 -6.74 -18.99 -12.00
N PHE A 128 -7.84 -18.34 -12.37
CA PHE A 128 -9.13 -18.44 -11.68
C PHE A 128 -9.72 -19.86 -11.77
N GLU A 129 -9.68 -20.46 -12.97
CA GLU A 129 -10.12 -21.83 -13.22
C GLU A 129 -9.31 -22.84 -12.40
N PHE A 130 -7.99 -22.64 -12.33
CA PHE A 130 -7.11 -23.47 -11.51
C PHE A 130 -7.46 -23.43 -10.02
N ILE A 131 -7.77 -22.24 -9.49
CA ILE A 131 -8.19 -22.05 -8.09
C ILE A 131 -9.53 -22.74 -7.85
N ARG A 132 -10.49 -22.56 -8.77
CA ARG A 132 -11.83 -23.14 -8.66
C ARG A 132 -11.82 -24.67 -8.62
N HIS A 133 -10.91 -25.31 -9.37
CA HIS A 133 -10.80 -26.78 -9.37
C HIS A 133 -10.10 -27.35 -8.13
N ARG A 134 -9.39 -26.51 -7.33
CA ARG A 134 -8.71 -26.95 -6.11
C ARG A 134 -9.47 -26.54 -4.87
N ARG A 135 -10.40 -27.39 -4.40
CA ARG A 135 -11.22 -27.15 -3.21
C ARG A 135 -10.42 -26.71 -1.96
N ARG A 136 -9.20 -27.23 -1.77
CA ARG A 136 -8.33 -26.85 -0.66
C ARG A 136 -7.88 -25.40 -0.74
N LEU A 137 -7.51 -24.93 -1.94
CA LEU A 137 -7.13 -23.54 -2.19
C LEU A 137 -8.32 -22.59 -2.02
N LEU A 138 -9.48 -22.98 -2.55
CA LEU A 138 -10.73 -22.23 -2.34
C LEU A 138 -11.04 -22.09 -0.85
N GLY A 139 -10.92 -23.16 -0.06
CA GLY A 139 -11.16 -23.11 1.38
C GLY A 139 -10.25 -22.13 2.10
N VAL A 140 -8.92 -22.14 1.78
CA VAL A 140 -7.95 -21.22 2.39
C VAL A 140 -8.23 -19.78 1.99
N ILE A 141 -8.48 -19.50 0.70
CA ILE A 141 -8.76 -18.14 0.21
C ILE A 141 -10.08 -17.62 0.79
N THR A 142 -11.11 -18.47 0.88
CA THR A 142 -12.39 -18.07 1.45
C THR A 142 -12.26 -17.76 2.93
N LEU A 143 -11.51 -18.59 3.66
CA LEU A 143 -11.26 -18.37 5.09
C LEU A 143 -10.47 -17.08 5.33
N ASP A 144 -9.45 -16.80 4.50
CA ASP A 144 -8.68 -15.56 4.54
C ASP A 144 -9.56 -14.34 4.23
N LEU A 145 -10.43 -14.44 3.21
CA LEU A 145 -11.39 -13.40 2.87
C LEU A 145 -12.35 -13.10 4.05
N PHE A 146 -12.87 -14.13 4.69
CA PHE A 146 -13.70 -13.95 5.88
C PHE A 146 -12.92 -13.37 7.06
N ALA A 147 -11.68 -13.80 7.27
CA ALA A 147 -10.83 -13.27 8.32
C ALA A 147 -10.53 -11.77 8.10
N VAL A 148 -10.24 -11.35 6.87
CA VAL A 148 -10.04 -9.94 6.50
C VAL A 148 -11.34 -9.15 6.64
N LEU A 149 -12.47 -9.70 6.19
CA LEU A 149 -13.77 -9.04 6.28
C LEU A 149 -14.19 -8.82 7.74
N LEU A 150 -14.02 -9.83 8.59
CA LEU A 150 -14.32 -9.75 10.02
C LEU A 150 -13.24 -8.96 10.78
N GLY A 151 -11.97 -9.06 10.35
CA GLY A 151 -10.85 -8.29 10.88
C GLY A 151 -10.93 -6.79 10.56
N GLY A 152 -11.78 -6.37 9.64
CA GLY A 152 -12.06 -4.96 9.33
C GLY A 152 -12.61 -4.16 10.53
N ALA A 153 -12.98 -4.85 11.62
CA ALA A 153 -13.32 -4.22 12.90
C ALA A 153 -12.20 -3.33 13.47
N THR A 154 -10.95 -3.57 13.10
CA THR A 154 -9.82 -2.70 13.48
C THR A 154 -9.97 -1.27 12.95
N ALA A 155 -10.66 -1.07 11.84
CA ALA A 155 -10.97 0.26 11.30
C ALA A 155 -11.98 1.04 12.18
N LEU A 156 -12.75 0.35 13.02
CA LEU A 156 -13.72 0.94 13.94
C LEU A 156 -13.11 1.29 15.31
N LEU A 157 -11.88 0.83 15.60
CA LEU A 157 -11.20 1.09 16.87
C LEU A 157 -11.12 2.58 17.23
N PRO A 158 -10.80 3.52 16.33
CA PRO A 158 -10.75 4.94 16.65
C PRO A 158 -12.12 5.52 17.03
N ILE A 159 -13.19 5.03 16.38
CA ILE A 159 -14.56 5.45 16.68
C ILE A 159 -14.99 4.87 18.04
N TYR A 160 -14.66 3.60 18.28
CA TYR A 160 -14.93 2.93 19.57
C TYR A 160 -14.22 3.62 20.72
N ALA A 161 -12.96 3.99 20.55
CA ALA A 161 -12.18 4.72 21.55
C ALA A 161 -12.81 6.08 21.86
N LYS A 162 -13.25 6.82 20.84
CA LYS A 162 -13.84 8.13 21.00
C LYS A 162 -15.24 8.09 21.62
N ASP A 163 -16.11 7.20 21.15
CA ASP A 163 -17.54 7.24 21.51
C ASP A 163 -17.87 6.42 22.77
N ILE A 164 -17.07 5.38 23.08
CA ILE A 164 -17.36 4.47 24.21
C ILE A 164 -16.38 4.70 25.38
N LEU A 165 -15.10 4.96 25.10
CA LEU A 165 -14.11 5.17 26.17
C LEU A 165 -13.98 6.66 26.60
N ASN A 166 -14.69 7.58 25.94
CA ASN A 166 -14.67 9.04 26.27
C ASN A 166 -13.25 9.61 26.39
N SER A 167 -12.33 9.18 25.55
CA SER A 167 -10.91 9.61 25.57
C SER A 167 -10.66 10.73 24.57
#